data_2847ab3e53fc6248f0328d4c922cac37
#
_entry.id   2847ab3e53fc6248f0328d4c922cac37
#
_cell.length_a   1.000
_cell.length_b   1.000
_cell.length_c   1.000
_cell.angle_alpha   90.00
_cell.angle_beta   90.00
_cell.angle_gamma   90.00
#
_symmetry.space_group_name_H-M   'P 1'
#
loop_
_entity.id
_entity.type
_entity.pdbx_description
1 polymer ?
#
loop_
_entity_poly.entity_id
_entity_poly.type
_entity_poly.pdbx_seq_one_letter_code
_entity_poly.pdbx_strand_id
1 'polypeptide(L)'
;MRQALLAAMPLLLLAGCAASGPGGDAPAQTAGAQGRRYQTTGTVLQSRHHGPELCLTAMAGPRPECGGLPITNWRWDQVQGQQTAHGTTWGTYHLVGAYDGASFTIIRADLVPPVRRRSHEEQFKDEPKSPCPEPEGGWAVPDPARRSERDLAPVTGAARAEPDFAGVWLSYLEPMGHNVAEDPGEFVLNVAFTGELARHEAQLRPLWGGRLCVTRQQRTYRELLRIQRELHGAVGAELGLRVLGSGIRESANAVSLEVLVLEERARQALDARYGVGAVQATARLTPVT
;
A
#
# COMPACT_ATOMS: atom_id res chain seq x y z
N MET A 1 -21.39 78.45 -8.73
CA MET A 1 -22.84 78.67 -8.90
C MET A 1 -23.59 77.47 -8.39
N ARG A 2 -24.31 77.72 -7.30
CA ARG A 2 -25.66 77.17 -6.95
C ARG A 2 -25.78 75.61 -6.94
N GLN A 3 -26.33 75.00 -5.97
CA GLN A 3 -27.04 75.19 -4.69
C GLN A 3 -27.41 73.78 -4.21
N ALA A 4 -27.13 73.52 -3.00
CA ALA A 4 -27.76 72.81 -1.95
C ALA A 4 -29.26 72.48 -2.07
N LEU A 5 -29.67 71.34 -1.61
CA LEU A 5 -30.92 71.15 -0.91
C LEU A 5 -30.86 69.89 -0.02
N LEU A 6 -31.01 70.14 1.27
CA LEU A 6 -31.26 69.23 2.39
C LEU A 6 -32.73 68.79 2.33
N ALA A 7 -32.98 67.56 2.74
CA ALA A 7 -34.26 67.17 3.34
C ALA A 7 -34.05 66.08 4.41
N ALA A 8 -34.63 66.32 5.55
CA ALA A 8 -34.49 65.67 6.82
C ALA A 8 -35.55 64.58 7.06
N MET A 9 -35.15 63.57 7.84
CA MET A 9 -35.78 62.79 8.92
C MET A 9 -37.32 62.59 8.94
N PRO A 10 -37.87 61.45 9.46
CA PRO A 10 -37.82 61.23 10.91
C PRO A 10 -37.63 59.83 11.41
N LEU A 11 -37.15 59.77 12.65
CA LEU A 11 -37.02 58.67 13.61
C LEU A 11 -38.39 58.05 13.98
N LEU A 12 -38.48 56.76 14.03
CA LEU A 12 -39.53 56.05 14.78
C LEU A 12 -38.86 54.92 15.68
N LEU A 13 -38.89 55.29 16.96
CA LEU A 13 -38.58 54.37 18.07
C LEU A 13 -39.80 53.47 18.30
N LEU A 14 -39.57 52.13 18.31
CA LEU A 14 -40.47 51.21 18.95
C LEU A 14 -39.65 50.28 19.87
N ALA A 15 -39.85 50.48 21.14
CA ALA A 15 -39.41 49.65 22.24
C ALA A 15 -40.25 48.36 22.28
N GLY A 16 -39.62 47.22 22.37
CA GLY A 16 -40.26 45.93 22.58
C GLY A 16 -39.46 45.10 23.59
N CYS A 17 -40.09 44.79 24.68
CA CYS A 17 -39.55 44.18 25.91
C CYS A 17 -38.91 42.82 25.72
N ALA A 18 -37.83 42.59 26.46
CA ALA A 18 -37.17 41.32 26.74
C ALA A 18 -38.05 40.33 27.45
N ALA A 19 -37.95 39.08 27.05
CA ALA A 19 -38.27 37.93 27.88
C ALA A 19 -37.04 37.03 28.01
N SER A 20 -36.40 37.03 29.16
CA SER A 20 -35.29 36.14 29.53
C SER A 20 -35.85 34.79 29.88
N GLY A 21 -35.49 33.77 29.07
CA GLY A 21 -35.65 32.34 29.45
C GLY A 21 -34.27 31.73 29.65
N PRO A 22 -34.07 30.89 30.68
CA PRO A 22 -32.76 30.20 30.85
C PRO A 22 -32.67 29.04 29.89
N GLY A 23 -31.96 29.28 28.76
CA GLY A 23 -31.55 28.22 27.84
C GLY A 23 -30.12 27.82 28.14
N GLY A 24 -29.93 26.59 28.58
CA GLY A 24 -28.66 26.03 28.89
C GLY A 24 -27.74 26.08 27.67
N ASP A 25 -26.52 26.57 27.89
CA ASP A 25 -25.41 26.51 26.93
C ASP A 25 -25.11 25.08 26.61
N ALA A 26 -25.64 24.58 25.48
CA ALA A 26 -25.06 23.44 24.79
C ALA A 26 -23.66 23.88 24.34
N PRO A 27 -22.60 23.07 24.60
CA PRO A 27 -21.28 23.41 24.13
C PRO A 27 -21.33 23.58 22.62
N ALA A 28 -20.90 24.73 22.13
CA ALA A 28 -20.72 25.03 20.73
C ALA A 28 -19.87 23.90 20.11
N GLN A 29 -20.51 23.04 19.34
CA GLN A 29 -19.77 22.14 18.45
C GLN A 29 -19.01 23.04 17.50
N THR A 30 -17.71 23.15 17.76
CA THR A 30 -16.77 23.74 16.84
C THR A 30 -17.00 23.04 15.50
N ALA A 31 -17.50 23.80 14.52
CA ALA A 31 -17.56 23.43 13.11
C ALA A 31 -16.11 23.33 12.60
N GLY A 32 -15.39 22.30 13.09
CA GLY A 32 -14.05 21.95 12.71
C GLY A 32 -14.11 21.07 11.49
N ALA A 33 -13.57 21.56 10.40
CA ALA A 33 -13.10 20.84 9.23
C ALA A 33 -14.14 19.84 8.67
N GLN A 34 -14.94 20.27 7.73
CA GLN A 34 -15.59 19.39 6.74
C GLN A 34 -14.51 18.78 5.82
N GLY A 35 -13.48 18.13 6.41
CA GLY A 35 -12.48 17.35 5.72
C GLY A 35 -13.12 16.08 5.16
N ARG A 36 -12.69 15.69 3.97
CA ARG A 36 -13.06 14.37 3.41
C ARG A 36 -12.80 13.29 4.46
N ARG A 37 -13.80 12.43 4.69
CA ARG A 37 -13.70 11.33 5.65
C ARG A 37 -12.97 10.16 5.00
N TYR A 38 -12.13 9.52 5.80
CA TYR A 38 -11.36 8.34 5.41
C TYR A 38 -11.55 7.23 6.41
N GLN A 39 -11.33 6.01 5.96
CA GLN A 39 -11.25 4.82 6.80
C GLN A 39 -9.94 4.08 6.56
N THR A 40 -9.48 3.38 7.58
CA THR A 40 -8.31 2.50 7.52
C THR A 40 -8.38 1.46 8.62
N THR A 41 -7.65 0.37 8.45
CA THR A 41 -7.34 -0.57 9.55
C THR A 41 -5.86 -0.46 9.84
N GLY A 42 -5.51 -0.18 11.08
CA GLY A 42 -4.12 0.02 11.46
C GLY A 42 -3.89 0.02 12.96
N THR A 43 -2.64 -0.04 13.33
CA THR A 43 -2.20 0.07 14.71
C THR A 43 -2.08 1.53 15.11
N VAL A 44 -2.73 1.89 16.21
CA VAL A 44 -2.47 3.15 16.92
C VAL A 44 -1.43 2.86 17.99
N LEU A 45 -0.40 3.68 18.05
CA LEU A 45 0.70 3.55 18.99
C LEU A 45 0.98 4.89 19.65
N GLN A 46 1.24 4.87 20.94
CA GLN A 46 1.72 6.01 21.74
C GLN A 46 2.89 5.56 22.59
N SER A 47 3.95 6.35 22.60
CA SER A 47 5.10 6.12 23.46
C SER A 47 5.33 7.31 24.41
N ARG A 48 6.30 7.17 25.30
CA ARG A 48 6.75 8.30 26.14
C ARG A 48 7.41 9.42 25.34
N HIS A 49 7.79 9.17 24.08
CA HIS A 49 8.52 10.11 23.22
C HIS A 49 7.62 10.86 22.24
N HIS A 50 6.44 10.33 21.97
CA HIS A 50 5.47 10.94 21.04
C HIS A 50 4.03 10.60 21.45
N GLY A 51 3.10 11.43 21.03
CA GLY A 51 1.65 11.22 21.18
C GLY A 51 1.13 10.03 20.36
N PRO A 52 -0.19 9.84 20.34
CA PRO A 52 -0.82 8.79 19.55
C PRO A 52 -0.58 8.99 18.04
N GLU A 53 -0.16 7.94 17.38
CA GLU A 53 0.05 7.91 15.92
C GLU A 53 -0.60 6.68 15.30
N LEU A 54 -1.16 6.84 14.10
CA LEU A 54 -1.50 5.72 13.24
C LEU A 54 -0.22 5.23 12.56
N CYS A 55 0.21 4.02 12.87
CA CYS A 55 1.41 3.44 12.27
C CYS A 55 1.26 3.27 10.76
N LEU A 56 2.15 3.87 9.99
CA LEU A 56 2.22 3.76 8.54
C LEU A 56 3.26 2.72 8.07
N THR A 57 4.21 2.38 8.96
CA THR A 57 5.22 1.37 8.72
C THR A 57 5.02 0.17 9.65
N ALA A 58 5.58 -0.97 9.30
CA ALA A 58 5.51 -2.16 10.13
C ALA A 58 6.20 -1.93 11.47
N MET A 59 5.55 -2.38 12.55
CA MET A 59 6.15 -2.43 13.87
C MET A 59 7.18 -3.55 13.93
N ALA A 60 8.37 -3.26 14.42
CA ALA A 60 9.44 -4.24 14.55
C ALA A 60 9.99 -4.27 15.99
N GLY A 61 10.36 -5.47 16.47
CA GLY A 61 11.09 -5.68 17.71
C GLY A 61 10.25 -5.75 18.98
N PRO A 62 10.91 -6.01 20.12
CA PRO A 62 10.25 -6.16 21.45
C PRO A 62 9.74 -4.82 22.01
N ARG A 63 10.17 -3.70 21.42
CA ARG A 63 9.66 -2.35 21.67
C ARG A 63 9.01 -1.87 20.37
N PRO A 64 7.69 -1.93 20.25
CA PRO A 64 7.05 -1.48 19.04
C PRO A 64 7.27 0.03 18.87
N GLU A 65 7.85 0.40 17.74
CA GLU A 65 8.03 1.78 17.29
C GLU A 65 7.56 1.87 15.86
N CYS A 66 6.93 2.96 15.50
CA CYS A 66 6.54 3.22 14.12
C CYS A 66 6.65 4.71 13.81
N GLY A 67 7.02 5.04 12.57
CA GLY A 67 6.76 6.37 12.04
C GLY A 67 5.30 6.42 11.61
N GLY A 68 4.56 7.38 12.13
CA GLY A 68 3.12 7.39 12.01
C GLY A 68 2.52 8.70 11.49
N LEU A 69 1.22 8.67 11.33
CA LEU A 69 0.40 9.84 11.11
C LEU A 69 -0.15 10.27 12.48
N PRO A 70 0.15 11.50 12.97
CA PRO A 70 -0.34 11.98 14.26
C PRO A 70 -1.85 11.90 14.36
N ILE A 71 -2.37 11.45 15.50
CA ILE A 71 -3.81 11.45 15.81
C ILE A 71 -4.06 12.53 16.87
N THR A 72 -5.00 13.45 16.58
CA THR A 72 -5.18 14.65 17.40
C THR A 72 -6.08 14.45 18.62
N ASN A 73 -7.00 13.47 18.61
CA ASN A 73 -8.05 13.31 19.63
C ASN A 73 -8.16 11.89 20.17
N TRP A 74 -7.08 11.11 20.16
CA TRP A 74 -7.08 9.74 20.67
C TRP A 74 -7.17 9.69 22.20
N ARG A 75 -8.01 8.78 22.70
CA ARG A 75 -8.19 8.54 24.12
C ARG A 75 -8.21 7.04 24.40
N TRP A 76 -7.22 6.56 25.12
CA TRP A 76 -7.10 5.15 25.46
C TRP A 76 -8.21 4.65 26.39
N ASP A 77 -8.82 5.53 27.21
CA ASP A 77 -9.94 5.23 28.09
C ASP A 77 -11.28 5.04 27.32
N GLN A 78 -11.33 5.36 26.04
CA GLN A 78 -12.52 5.21 25.19
C GLN A 78 -12.45 3.99 24.26
N VAL A 79 -11.35 3.24 24.28
CA VAL A 79 -11.15 2.07 23.43
C VAL A 79 -10.78 0.86 24.29
N GLN A 80 -10.84 -0.33 23.69
CA GLN A 80 -10.46 -1.60 24.31
C GLN A 80 -9.42 -2.33 23.49
N GLY A 81 -8.83 -3.38 24.05
CA GLY A 81 -7.88 -4.25 23.35
C GLY A 81 -6.47 -3.68 23.19
N GLN A 82 -6.18 -2.57 23.86
CA GLN A 82 -4.82 -2.03 23.90
C GLN A 82 -3.88 -2.92 24.74
N GLN A 83 -2.62 -2.89 24.36
CA GLN A 83 -1.51 -3.52 25.07
C GLN A 83 -0.55 -2.44 25.53
N THR A 84 0.13 -2.67 26.64
CA THR A 84 1.14 -1.76 27.16
C THR A 84 2.38 -2.54 27.58
N ALA A 85 3.53 -2.17 27.07
CA ALA A 85 4.82 -2.70 27.48
C ALA A 85 5.92 -1.64 27.30
N HIS A 86 6.85 -1.61 28.24
CA HIS A 86 8.04 -0.73 28.19
C HIS A 86 7.74 0.76 27.97
N GLY A 87 6.58 1.25 28.45
CA GLY A 87 6.16 2.65 28.29
C GLY A 87 5.57 2.99 26.93
N THR A 88 5.23 1.97 26.14
CA THR A 88 4.51 2.10 24.86
C THR A 88 3.16 1.45 25.01
N THR A 89 2.10 2.10 24.54
CA THR A 89 0.73 1.58 24.46
C THR A 89 0.32 1.51 23.00
N TRP A 90 -0.26 0.38 22.57
CA TRP A 90 -0.71 0.18 21.19
C TRP A 90 -1.94 -0.73 21.11
N GLY A 91 -2.64 -0.64 19.98
CA GLY A 91 -3.77 -1.52 19.65
C GLY A 91 -4.12 -1.40 18.18
N THR A 92 -4.76 -2.40 17.61
CA THR A 92 -5.18 -2.41 16.20
C THR A 92 -6.67 -2.14 16.10
N TYR A 93 -7.04 -1.15 15.29
CA TYR A 93 -8.40 -0.67 15.16
C TYR A 93 -8.79 -0.45 13.71
N HIS A 94 -10.08 -0.62 13.42
CA HIS A 94 -10.70 -0.03 12.24
C HIS A 94 -11.09 1.41 12.59
N LEU A 95 -10.50 2.36 11.88
CA LEU A 95 -10.60 3.78 12.16
C LEU A 95 -11.38 4.49 11.06
N VAL A 96 -12.29 5.36 11.45
CA VAL A 96 -12.92 6.35 10.58
C VAL A 96 -12.59 7.73 11.11
N GLY A 97 -12.15 8.65 10.25
CA GLY A 97 -11.74 9.98 10.67
C GLY A 97 -11.59 10.97 9.52
N ALA A 98 -11.20 12.19 9.87
CA ALA A 98 -10.87 13.26 8.93
C ALA A 98 -9.35 13.41 8.82
N TYR A 99 -8.84 13.51 7.61
CA TYR A 99 -7.43 13.78 7.33
C TYR A 99 -7.29 15.19 6.75
N ASP A 100 -6.43 16.00 7.38
CA ASP A 100 -6.23 17.43 7.05
C ASP A 100 -4.95 17.70 6.23
N GLY A 101 -4.21 16.64 5.85
CA GLY A 101 -2.91 16.73 5.18
C GLY A 101 -1.73 16.47 6.11
N ALA A 102 -1.88 16.65 7.42
CA ALA A 102 -0.83 16.50 8.41
C ALA A 102 -1.19 15.50 9.52
N SER A 103 -2.44 15.46 9.95
CA SER A 103 -2.94 14.67 11.06
C SER A 103 -4.27 13.98 10.76
N PHE A 104 -4.62 13.00 11.59
CA PHE A 104 -5.86 12.24 11.48
C PHE A 104 -6.70 12.48 12.74
N THR A 105 -7.89 13.02 12.57
CA THR A 105 -8.85 13.24 13.65
C THR A 105 -9.88 12.13 13.65
N ILE A 106 -9.94 11.33 14.71
CA ILE A 106 -10.81 10.15 14.80
C ILE A 106 -12.26 10.56 15.01
N ILE A 107 -13.17 9.93 14.26
CA ILE A 107 -14.63 9.99 14.43
C ILE A 107 -15.12 8.70 15.09
N ARG A 108 -14.55 7.54 14.68
CA ARG A 108 -14.87 6.22 15.21
C ARG A 108 -13.66 5.32 15.21
N ALA A 109 -13.53 4.51 16.25
CA ALA A 109 -12.51 3.48 16.37
C ALA A 109 -13.17 2.18 16.88
N ASP A 110 -13.11 1.14 16.07
CA ASP A 110 -13.64 -0.19 16.40
C ASP A 110 -12.45 -1.16 16.57
N LEU A 111 -12.45 -1.93 17.65
CA LEU A 111 -11.41 -2.93 17.88
C LEU A 111 -11.40 -3.97 16.75
N VAL A 112 -10.23 -4.23 16.20
CA VAL A 112 -10.03 -5.34 15.26
C VAL A 112 -9.64 -6.57 16.08
N PRO A 113 -10.46 -7.64 16.06
CA PRO A 113 -10.10 -8.90 16.70
C PRO A 113 -8.77 -9.43 16.14
N PRO A 114 -7.98 -10.18 16.93
CA PRO A 114 -6.79 -10.84 16.42
C PRO A 114 -7.11 -11.66 15.18
N VAL A 115 -6.44 -11.35 14.08
CA VAL A 115 -6.63 -12.11 12.84
C VAL A 115 -6.03 -13.49 13.03
N ARG A 116 -6.80 -14.54 12.73
CA ARG A 116 -6.29 -15.91 12.68
C ARG A 116 -5.14 -15.97 11.66
N ARG A 117 -4.03 -16.55 12.05
CA ARG A 117 -2.96 -16.84 11.07
C ARG A 117 -3.53 -17.74 9.98
N ARG A 118 -3.37 -17.30 8.74
CA ARG A 118 -3.71 -18.12 7.57
C ARG A 118 -2.82 -19.36 7.56
N SER A 119 -3.37 -20.51 7.20
CA SER A 119 -2.58 -21.72 6.97
C SER A 119 -1.68 -21.54 5.74
N HIS A 120 -0.65 -22.37 5.63
CA HIS A 120 0.21 -22.37 4.44
C HIS A 120 -0.59 -22.65 3.15
N GLU A 121 -1.57 -23.53 3.23
CA GLU A 121 -2.47 -23.81 2.11
C GLU A 121 -3.30 -22.59 1.67
N GLU A 122 -3.81 -21.79 2.65
CA GLU A 122 -4.53 -20.54 2.35
C GLU A 122 -3.62 -19.47 1.77
N GLN A 123 -2.35 -19.42 2.19
CA GLN A 123 -1.36 -18.51 1.64
C GLN A 123 -0.95 -18.90 0.22
N PHE A 124 -0.76 -20.20 -0.03
CA PHE A 124 -0.39 -20.76 -1.33
C PHE A 124 -1.38 -20.41 -2.45
N LYS A 125 -2.67 -20.24 -2.12
CA LYS A 125 -3.69 -19.82 -3.11
C LYS A 125 -3.43 -18.46 -3.71
N ASP A 126 -2.74 -17.58 -2.98
CA ASP A 126 -2.42 -16.21 -3.41
C ASP A 126 -1.03 -16.11 -4.05
N GLU A 127 -0.24 -17.18 -4.07
CA GLU A 127 1.06 -17.17 -4.72
C GLU A 127 0.94 -17.10 -6.24
N PRO A 128 1.86 -16.39 -6.91
CA PRO A 128 1.83 -16.29 -8.37
C PRO A 128 2.02 -17.67 -9.00
N LYS A 129 1.07 -18.08 -9.82
CA LYS A 129 1.18 -19.32 -10.61
C LYS A 129 2.07 -19.12 -11.83
N SER A 130 2.62 -20.22 -12.36
CA SER A 130 3.36 -20.16 -13.62
C SER A 130 2.44 -19.72 -14.77
N PRO A 131 2.84 -18.77 -15.61
CA PRO A 131 2.07 -18.39 -16.79
C PRO A 131 2.17 -19.39 -17.93
N CYS A 132 3.15 -20.29 -17.90
CA CYS A 132 3.23 -21.37 -18.87
C CYS A 132 2.22 -22.48 -18.49
N PRO A 133 1.51 -23.03 -19.49
CA PRO A 133 0.68 -24.20 -19.25
C PRO A 133 1.53 -25.38 -18.79
N GLU A 134 0.98 -26.19 -17.92
CA GLU A 134 1.63 -27.45 -17.55
C GLU A 134 1.73 -28.33 -18.79
N PRO A 135 2.94 -28.85 -19.12
CA PRO A 135 3.11 -29.75 -20.27
C PRO A 135 2.33 -31.05 -20.11
N GLU A 136 1.96 -31.68 -21.22
CA GLU A 136 1.37 -33.01 -21.21
C GLU A 136 2.36 -34.01 -20.53
N GLY A 137 1.89 -34.69 -19.51
CA GLY A 137 2.74 -35.54 -18.65
C GLY A 137 3.41 -34.83 -17.50
N GLY A 138 3.08 -33.55 -17.24
CA GLY A 138 3.58 -32.77 -16.13
C GLY A 138 4.91 -32.04 -16.40
N TRP A 139 5.36 -31.29 -15.42
CA TRP A 139 6.62 -30.55 -15.48
C TRP A 139 7.83 -31.48 -15.40
N ALA A 140 8.57 -31.61 -16.50
CA ALA A 140 9.80 -32.42 -16.53
C ALA A 140 10.95 -31.67 -15.82
N VAL A 141 11.85 -32.46 -15.21
CA VAL A 141 13.15 -32.05 -14.69
C VAL A 141 14.22 -32.65 -15.58
N PRO A 142 14.70 -31.96 -16.62
CA PRO A 142 15.62 -32.51 -17.62
C PRO A 142 16.98 -32.92 -17.05
N ASP A 143 17.47 -32.20 -16.04
CA ASP A 143 18.74 -32.50 -15.38
C ASP A 143 18.65 -32.27 -13.86
N PRO A 144 18.36 -33.32 -13.08
CA PRO A 144 18.25 -33.22 -11.63
C PRO A 144 19.53 -32.73 -10.92
N ALA A 145 20.70 -32.84 -11.54
CA ALA A 145 21.95 -32.38 -10.95
C ALA A 145 22.13 -30.85 -10.99
N ARG A 146 21.33 -30.12 -11.80
CA ARG A 146 21.40 -28.67 -11.99
C ARG A 146 20.07 -27.99 -11.63
N ARG A 147 19.49 -28.34 -10.51
CA ARG A 147 18.22 -27.76 -10.02
C ARG A 147 18.30 -27.27 -8.57
N SER A 148 19.48 -27.20 -8.01
CA SER A 148 19.68 -26.80 -6.61
C SER A 148 19.63 -25.29 -6.44
N GLU A 149 19.52 -24.80 -5.20
CA GLU A 149 19.54 -23.38 -4.87
C GLU A 149 20.79 -22.67 -5.42
N ARG A 150 21.96 -23.33 -5.42
CA ARG A 150 23.20 -22.80 -6.00
C ARG A 150 23.12 -22.55 -7.50
N ASP A 151 22.23 -23.28 -8.21
CA ASP A 151 22.06 -23.16 -9.65
C ASP A 151 21.08 -22.02 -10.03
N LEU A 152 20.32 -21.50 -9.06
CA LEU A 152 19.43 -20.33 -9.26
C LEU A 152 20.24 -19.06 -9.55
N ALA A 153 21.33 -18.81 -8.83
CA ALA A 153 22.10 -17.58 -9.01
C ALA A 153 22.73 -17.46 -10.42
N PRO A 154 23.37 -18.49 -10.99
CA PRO A 154 23.87 -18.44 -12.37
C PRO A 154 22.77 -18.20 -13.40
N VAL A 155 21.64 -18.92 -13.35
CA VAL A 155 20.57 -18.78 -14.34
C VAL A 155 19.85 -17.44 -14.23
N THR A 156 19.56 -16.97 -13.02
CA THR A 156 18.92 -15.66 -12.81
C THR A 156 19.90 -14.51 -13.15
N GLY A 157 21.19 -14.68 -12.87
CA GLY A 157 22.23 -13.72 -13.27
C GLY A 157 22.35 -13.58 -14.79
N ALA A 158 22.36 -14.71 -15.52
CA ALA A 158 22.37 -14.70 -16.99
C ALA A 158 21.12 -14.03 -17.56
N ALA A 159 19.93 -14.33 -17.01
CA ALA A 159 18.69 -13.70 -17.42
C ALA A 159 18.71 -12.17 -17.17
N ARG A 160 19.13 -11.71 -16.00
CA ARG A 160 19.21 -10.30 -15.63
C ARG A 160 20.21 -9.48 -16.44
N ALA A 161 21.19 -10.14 -17.06
CA ALA A 161 22.16 -9.50 -17.94
C ALA A 161 21.57 -9.11 -19.31
N GLU A 162 20.46 -9.73 -19.71
CA GLU A 162 19.81 -9.46 -20.99
C GLU A 162 19.09 -8.09 -20.97
N PRO A 163 19.19 -7.29 -22.04
CA PRO A 163 18.60 -5.96 -22.08
C PRO A 163 17.08 -5.96 -22.07
N ASP A 164 16.46 -7.04 -22.54
CA ASP A 164 15.01 -7.25 -22.60
C ASP A 164 14.47 -8.11 -21.44
N PHE A 165 15.27 -8.34 -20.40
CA PHE A 165 14.83 -8.99 -19.15
C PHE A 165 13.67 -8.23 -18.53
N ALA A 166 12.60 -8.96 -18.19
CA ALA A 166 11.36 -8.41 -17.65
C ALA A 166 11.07 -8.84 -16.20
N GLY A 167 11.54 -10.02 -15.78
CA GLY A 167 11.33 -10.48 -14.40
C GLY A 167 11.70 -11.95 -14.20
N VAL A 168 11.85 -12.37 -12.95
CA VAL A 168 12.06 -13.74 -12.52
C VAL A 168 11.34 -14.01 -11.21
N TRP A 169 10.62 -15.14 -11.12
CA TRP A 169 9.94 -15.56 -9.89
C TRP A 169 9.78 -17.07 -9.83
N LEU A 170 9.52 -17.59 -8.64
CA LEU A 170 9.22 -19.00 -8.43
C LEU A 170 7.71 -19.19 -8.30
N SER A 171 7.18 -20.23 -8.94
CA SER A 171 5.80 -20.69 -8.75
C SER A 171 5.85 -22.07 -8.14
N TYR A 172 5.49 -22.17 -6.88
CA TYR A 172 5.45 -23.46 -6.19
C TYR A 172 4.28 -24.30 -6.71
N LEU A 173 4.48 -25.59 -6.82
CA LEU A 173 3.47 -26.54 -7.31
C LEU A 173 2.56 -27.04 -6.18
N GLU A 174 3.07 -27.03 -4.95
CA GLU A 174 2.36 -27.41 -3.75
C GLU A 174 2.55 -26.38 -2.63
N PRO A 175 1.67 -26.34 -1.63
CA PRO A 175 1.85 -25.48 -0.47
C PRO A 175 3.18 -25.79 0.23
N MET A 176 3.97 -24.75 0.49
CA MET A 176 5.25 -24.90 1.18
C MET A 176 5.07 -25.54 2.55
N GLY A 177 5.61 -26.74 2.74
CA GLY A 177 5.80 -27.35 4.05
C GLY A 177 6.94 -26.68 4.83
N HIS A 178 7.17 -27.10 6.07
CA HIS A 178 8.23 -26.52 6.91
C HIS A 178 9.68 -26.73 6.41
N ASN A 179 9.90 -27.54 5.37
CA ASN A 179 11.22 -27.98 4.87
C ASN A 179 11.53 -27.57 3.44
N VAL A 180 11.04 -26.41 2.98
CA VAL A 180 11.21 -25.92 1.58
C VAL A 180 12.67 -25.73 1.16
N ALA A 181 13.57 -25.57 2.11
CA ALA A 181 15.01 -25.47 1.81
C ALA A 181 15.63 -26.80 1.30
N GLU A 182 14.94 -27.94 1.42
CA GLU A 182 15.51 -29.25 1.15
C GLU A 182 15.17 -29.84 -0.21
N ASP A 183 14.07 -29.41 -0.88
CA ASP A 183 13.77 -29.85 -2.25
C ASP A 183 13.40 -28.71 -3.20
N PRO A 184 14.39 -28.17 -3.95
CA PRO A 184 14.16 -27.18 -5.01
C PRO A 184 13.36 -27.73 -6.20
N GLY A 185 12.90 -28.99 -6.14
CA GLY A 185 12.08 -29.61 -7.17
C GLY A 185 10.61 -29.21 -7.21
N GLU A 186 10.10 -28.58 -6.16
CA GLU A 186 8.67 -28.28 -5.99
C GLU A 186 8.21 -26.97 -6.62
N PHE A 187 9.02 -26.34 -7.46
CA PHE A 187 8.67 -25.09 -8.12
C PHE A 187 9.00 -25.05 -9.62
N VAL A 188 8.37 -24.14 -10.33
CA VAL A 188 8.72 -23.72 -11.68
C VAL A 188 9.48 -22.40 -11.59
N LEU A 189 10.70 -22.36 -12.15
CA LEU A 189 11.43 -21.11 -12.35
C LEU A 189 10.83 -20.40 -13.55
N ASN A 190 10.18 -19.27 -13.31
CA ASN A 190 9.63 -18.42 -14.37
C ASN A 190 10.62 -17.31 -14.67
N VAL A 191 10.96 -17.13 -15.95
CA VAL A 191 11.81 -16.05 -16.42
C VAL A 191 11.09 -15.34 -17.56
N ALA A 192 10.94 -14.03 -17.42
CA ALA A 192 10.21 -13.23 -18.38
C ALA A 192 11.14 -12.28 -19.16
N PHE A 193 10.85 -12.14 -20.44
CA PHE A 193 11.51 -11.22 -21.36
C PHE A 193 10.46 -10.47 -22.19
N THR A 194 10.85 -9.38 -22.85
CA THR A 194 9.96 -8.67 -23.75
C THR A 194 10.01 -9.23 -25.18
N GLY A 195 10.98 -10.06 -25.52
CA GLY A 195 11.16 -10.65 -26.83
C GLY A 195 11.96 -11.96 -26.83
N GLU A 196 12.25 -12.50 -28.00
CA GLU A 196 13.21 -13.57 -28.31
C GLU A 196 13.17 -14.81 -27.39
N LEU A 197 11.99 -15.27 -26.95
CA LEU A 197 11.83 -16.27 -25.89
C LEU A 197 12.58 -17.58 -26.19
N ALA A 198 12.56 -18.06 -27.44
CA ALA A 198 13.24 -19.31 -27.82
C ALA A 198 14.78 -19.21 -27.67
N ARG A 199 15.35 -18.04 -28.00
CA ARG A 199 16.78 -17.76 -27.80
C ARG A 199 17.12 -17.79 -26.31
N HIS A 200 16.34 -17.11 -25.49
CA HIS A 200 16.55 -17.05 -24.05
C HIS A 200 16.38 -18.43 -23.39
N GLU A 201 15.38 -19.20 -23.81
CA GLU A 201 15.22 -20.56 -23.29
C GLU A 201 16.44 -21.44 -23.62
N ALA A 202 16.92 -21.40 -24.85
CA ALA A 202 18.10 -22.15 -25.26
C ALA A 202 19.37 -21.73 -24.48
N GLN A 203 19.49 -20.44 -24.12
CA GLN A 203 20.58 -19.89 -23.33
C GLN A 203 20.49 -20.31 -21.84
N LEU A 204 19.29 -20.36 -21.27
CA LEU A 204 19.10 -20.64 -19.85
C LEU A 204 19.11 -22.14 -19.53
N ARG A 205 18.67 -23.01 -20.44
CA ARG A 205 18.63 -24.50 -20.24
C ARG A 205 19.97 -25.11 -19.83
N PRO A 206 21.13 -24.74 -20.38
CA PRO A 206 22.41 -25.24 -19.91
C PRO A 206 22.75 -24.85 -18.46
N LEU A 207 22.12 -23.80 -17.93
CA LEU A 207 22.36 -23.31 -16.58
C LEU A 207 21.34 -23.84 -15.56
N TRP A 208 20.16 -24.27 -16.04
CA TRP A 208 19.05 -24.71 -15.19
C TRP A 208 18.44 -26.03 -15.70
N GLY A 209 18.60 -27.08 -14.95
CA GLY A 209 18.06 -28.40 -15.27
C GLY A 209 16.69 -28.70 -14.64
N GLY A 210 16.15 -27.78 -13.85
CA GLY A 210 14.81 -27.88 -13.26
C GLY A 210 13.68 -27.43 -14.20
N ARG A 211 12.47 -27.33 -13.63
CA ARG A 211 11.30 -26.84 -14.34
C ARG A 211 11.51 -25.36 -14.70
N LEU A 212 11.37 -25.03 -15.99
CA LEU A 212 11.60 -23.68 -16.51
C LEU A 212 10.42 -23.25 -17.36
N CYS A 213 9.91 -22.06 -17.09
CA CYS A 213 8.96 -21.34 -17.91
C CYS A 213 9.61 -20.06 -18.42
N VAL A 214 9.80 -19.91 -19.73
CA VAL A 214 10.23 -18.67 -20.36
C VAL A 214 9.01 -18.01 -20.98
N THR A 215 8.66 -16.79 -20.55
CA THR A 215 7.42 -16.15 -20.90
C THR A 215 7.61 -14.71 -21.36
N ARG A 216 6.62 -14.15 -22.04
CA ARG A 216 6.62 -12.76 -22.50
C ARG A 216 5.94 -11.85 -21.52
N GLN A 217 6.56 -10.69 -21.26
CA GLN A 217 5.93 -9.57 -20.55
C GLN A 217 6.09 -8.26 -21.34
N GLN A 218 5.32 -7.23 -20.99
CA GLN A 218 5.25 -5.98 -21.77
C GLN A 218 6.42 -5.03 -21.48
N ARG A 219 6.89 -4.99 -20.22
CA ARG A 219 7.86 -4.02 -19.72
C ARG A 219 9.13 -4.72 -19.26
N THR A 220 10.26 -4.15 -19.60
CA THR A 220 11.53 -4.62 -19.05
C THR A 220 11.63 -4.30 -17.57
N TYR A 221 12.40 -5.06 -16.83
CA TYR A 221 12.68 -4.80 -15.41
C TYR A 221 13.34 -3.41 -15.23
N ARG A 222 14.19 -3.00 -16.17
CA ARG A 222 14.82 -1.68 -16.18
C ARG A 222 13.79 -0.55 -16.31
N GLU A 223 12.77 -0.75 -17.12
CA GLU A 223 11.66 0.19 -17.25
C GLU A 223 10.84 0.29 -15.96
N LEU A 224 10.53 -0.85 -15.32
CA LEU A 224 9.84 -0.85 -14.01
C LEU A 224 10.67 -0.13 -12.94
N LEU A 225 12.00 -0.34 -12.90
CA LEU A 225 12.88 0.41 -11.99
C LEU A 225 12.88 1.91 -12.27
N ARG A 226 12.79 2.33 -13.53
CA ARG A 226 12.67 3.74 -13.90
C ARG A 226 11.37 4.32 -13.38
N ILE A 227 10.25 3.65 -13.61
CA ILE A 227 8.93 4.04 -13.10
C ILE A 227 8.96 4.18 -11.58
N GLN A 228 9.48 3.19 -10.87
CA GLN A 228 9.59 3.21 -9.41
C GLN A 228 10.37 4.44 -8.91
N ARG A 229 11.50 4.76 -9.53
CA ARG A 229 12.31 5.95 -9.16
C ARG A 229 11.56 7.26 -9.42
N GLU A 230 10.84 7.37 -10.53
CA GLU A 230 10.04 8.55 -10.86
C GLU A 230 8.90 8.77 -9.85
N LEU A 231 8.27 7.68 -9.37
CA LEU A 231 7.22 7.73 -8.34
C LEU A 231 7.74 8.22 -6.99
N HIS A 232 8.99 7.89 -6.62
CA HIS A 232 9.62 8.42 -5.41
C HIS A 232 10.18 9.85 -5.59
N GLY A 233 10.29 10.33 -6.83
CA GLY A 233 10.84 11.63 -7.19
C GLY A 233 9.79 12.60 -7.72
N ALA A 234 10.10 13.16 -8.89
CA ALA A 234 9.34 14.26 -9.49
C ALA A 234 7.86 13.94 -9.73
N VAL A 235 7.55 12.74 -10.23
CA VAL A 235 6.16 12.37 -10.53
C VAL A 235 5.32 12.20 -9.26
N GLY A 236 5.88 11.58 -8.21
CA GLY A 236 5.19 11.49 -6.93
C GLY A 236 4.88 12.86 -6.34
N ALA A 237 5.84 13.79 -6.40
CA ALA A 237 5.64 15.18 -5.97
C ALA A 237 4.61 15.93 -6.83
N GLU A 238 4.68 15.81 -8.16
CA GLU A 238 3.73 16.40 -9.12
C GLU A 238 2.29 15.95 -8.85
N LEU A 239 2.11 14.67 -8.55
CA LEU A 239 0.79 14.08 -8.26
C LEU A 239 0.35 14.23 -6.81
N GLY A 240 1.16 14.84 -5.95
CA GLY A 240 0.88 15.03 -4.53
C GLY A 240 0.81 13.72 -3.75
N LEU A 241 1.55 12.69 -4.16
CA LEU A 241 1.57 11.38 -3.53
C LEU A 241 2.51 11.36 -2.32
N ARG A 242 1.97 11.07 -1.15
CA ARG A 242 2.77 10.67 0.01
C ARG A 242 3.04 9.17 -0.09
N VAL A 243 4.17 8.81 -0.70
CA VAL A 243 4.59 7.41 -0.89
C VAL A 243 5.00 6.82 0.45
N LEU A 244 4.44 5.68 0.80
CA LEU A 244 4.74 4.90 2.00
C LEU A 244 5.66 3.72 1.69
N GLY A 245 5.51 3.14 0.51
CA GLY A 245 6.33 2.04 0.04
C GLY A 245 6.13 1.76 -1.43
N SER A 246 7.09 1.08 -2.04
CA SER A 246 6.95 0.56 -3.39
C SER A 246 7.83 -0.66 -3.61
N GLY A 247 7.48 -1.46 -4.58
CA GLY A 247 8.25 -2.63 -5.00
C GLY A 247 7.95 -3.01 -6.44
N ILE A 248 8.83 -3.79 -7.05
CA ILE A 248 8.56 -4.38 -8.35
C ILE A 248 7.92 -5.75 -8.14
N ARG A 249 6.75 -5.95 -8.72
CA ARG A 249 6.05 -7.23 -8.78
C ARG A 249 6.37 -7.88 -10.11
N GLU A 250 7.44 -8.66 -10.14
CA GLU A 250 7.96 -9.24 -11.38
C GLU A 250 6.92 -10.15 -12.07
N SER A 251 6.19 -10.96 -11.32
CA SER A 251 5.11 -11.81 -11.87
C SER A 251 3.93 -11.03 -12.46
N ALA A 252 3.68 -9.82 -11.97
CA ALA A 252 2.62 -8.95 -12.46
C ALA A 252 3.11 -7.93 -13.51
N ASN A 253 4.42 -7.85 -13.76
CA ASN A 253 5.08 -6.85 -14.60
C ASN A 253 4.67 -5.41 -14.28
N ALA A 254 4.63 -5.10 -12.99
CA ALA A 254 4.13 -3.83 -12.48
C ALA A 254 4.95 -3.33 -11.27
N VAL A 255 4.88 -2.02 -11.04
CA VAL A 255 5.32 -1.41 -9.80
C VAL A 255 4.15 -1.40 -8.82
N SER A 256 4.29 -2.07 -7.66
CA SER A 256 3.38 -1.85 -6.53
C SER A 256 3.73 -0.54 -5.86
N LEU A 257 2.72 0.26 -5.54
CA LEU A 257 2.88 1.56 -4.89
C LEU A 257 1.89 1.67 -3.73
N GLU A 258 2.37 1.84 -2.52
CA GLU A 258 1.55 2.18 -1.37
C GLU A 258 1.68 3.68 -1.09
N VAL A 259 0.54 4.37 -1.02
CA VAL A 259 0.46 5.80 -0.71
C VAL A 259 -0.47 6.05 0.46
N LEU A 260 -0.33 7.21 1.11
CA LEU A 260 -1.23 7.56 2.21
C LEU A 260 -2.67 7.76 1.72
N VAL A 261 -2.85 8.56 0.68
CA VAL A 261 -4.13 8.81 0.00
C VAL A 261 -3.92 8.71 -1.49
N LEU A 262 -4.86 8.10 -2.20
CA LEU A 262 -4.85 8.02 -3.66
C LEU A 262 -6.12 8.66 -4.23
N GLU A 263 -5.97 9.84 -4.79
CA GLU A 263 -7.04 10.53 -5.51
C GLU A 263 -7.25 9.90 -6.88
N GLU A 264 -8.50 9.87 -7.35
CA GLU A 264 -8.84 9.28 -8.66
C GLU A 264 -8.08 9.94 -9.81
N ARG A 265 -7.91 11.27 -9.77
CA ARG A 265 -7.11 12.01 -10.76
C ARG A 265 -5.65 11.54 -10.81
N ALA A 266 -5.06 11.19 -9.66
CA ALA A 266 -3.69 10.69 -9.59
C ALA A 266 -3.61 9.27 -10.19
N ARG A 267 -4.61 8.41 -9.92
CA ARG A 267 -4.71 7.09 -10.55
C ARG A 267 -4.77 7.19 -12.07
N GLN A 268 -5.65 8.03 -12.60
CA GLN A 268 -5.79 8.27 -14.03
C GLN A 268 -4.52 8.84 -14.66
N ALA A 269 -3.83 9.74 -13.96
CA ALA A 269 -2.56 10.29 -14.42
C ALA A 269 -1.44 9.24 -14.47
N LEU A 270 -1.40 8.30 -13.50
CA LEU A 270 -0.47 7.17 -13.51
C LEU A 270 -0.72 6.24 -14.70
N ASP A 271 -1.98 5.89 -14.95
CA ASP A 271 -2.37 5.05 -16.09
C ASP A 271 -2.10 5.73 -17.43
N ALA A 272 -2.38 7.02 -17.55
CA ALA A 272 -2.08 7.79 -18.76
C ALA A 272 -0.57 7.90 -19.03
N ARG A 273 0.27 8.01 -17.99
CA ARG A 273 1.70 8.20 -18.12
C ARG A 273 2.48 6.91 -18.39
N TYR A 274 2.09 5.82 -17.73
CA TYR A 274 2.85 4.56 -17.75
C TYR A 274 2.11 3.39 -18.44
N GLY A 275 0.87 3.60 -18.79
CA GLY A 275 -0.03 2.57 -19.29
C GLY A 275 -0.79 1.85 -18.16
N VAL A 276 -2.00 1.44 -18.47
CA VAL A 276 -2.89 0.74 -17.53
C VAL A 276 -2.19 -0.47 -16.93
N GLY A 277 -2.23 -0.59 -15.61
CA GLY A 277 -1.64 -1.70 -14.87
C GLY A 277 -0.13 -1.64 -14.67
N ALA A 278 0.58 -0.63 -15.21
CA ALA A 278 2.02 -0.46 -14.95
C ALA A 278 2.32 -0.11 -13.49
N VAL A 279 1.41 0.63 -12.85
CA VAL A 279 1.47 0.99 -11.44
C VAL A 279 0.24 0.47 -10.73
N GLN A 280 0.43 -0.46 -9.80
CA GLN A 280 -0.64 -0.99 -8.94
C GLN A 280 -0.62 -0.21 -7.62
N ALA A 281 -1.34 0.90 -7.61
CA ALA A 281 -1.37 1.81 -6.48
C ALA A 281 -2.49 1.44 -5.49
N THR A 282 -2.14 1.42 -4.20
CA THR A 282 -3.05 1.23 -3.07
C THR A 282 -2.94 2.39 -2.09
N ALA A 283 -4.04 2.74 -1.43
CA ALA A 283 -4.08 3.80 -0.43
C ALA A 283 -4.21 3.22 0.98
N ARG A 284 -3.50 3.81 1.93
CA ARG A 284 -3.64 3.49 3.36
C ARG A 284 -4.93 4.08 3.93
N LEU A 285 -5.28 5.30 3.53
CA LEU A 285 -6.53 5.96 3.87
C LEU A 285 -7.46 5.90 2.65
N THR A 286 -8.59 5.20 2.79
CA THR A 286 -9.60 5.09 1.73
C THR A 286 -10.80 6.00 2.04
N PRO A 287 -11.34 6.75 1.08
CA PRO A 287 -12.50 7.59 1.31
C PRO A 287 -13.69 6.77 1.84
N VAL A 288 -14.44 7.35 2.79
CA VAL A 288 -15.74 6.82 3.21
C VAL A 288 -16.78 7.35 2.23
N THR A 289 -17.48 6.44 1.59
CA THR A 289 -18.62 6.75 0.70
C THR A 289 -19.87 7.08 1.49
#